data_4435efbeca293e40571e1255e87aed2c
#
_entry.id   4435efbeca293e40571e1255e87aed2c
#
_cell.length_a   1.000
_cell.length_b   1.000
_cell.length_c   1.000
_cell.angle_alpha   90.00
_cell.angle_beta   90.00
_cell.angle_gamma   90.00
#
_symmetry.space_group_name_H-M   'P 1'
#
loop_
_entity.id
_entity.type
_entity.pdbx_description
1 polymer ?
#
loop_
_entity_poly.entity_id
_entity_poly.type
_entity_poly.pdbx_seq_one_letter_code
_entity_poly.pdbx_strand_id
1 'polypeptide(L)'
;VLGLCIYLVFGHKNVVAKAMRRRFEAIEPVLFEQIPQDEVVLGQLEEQDFAVANQCRYINRFGHYPVYRNTDVTFYPDAAEGLAAQLHDLASAEHFIFMEYHAIEEAEAFGRIKDVLAERAAHGVEVRLFYDDVGSIGFIDPGFIKRMEAIGVECRVFNPVLPVLNIFMNNRD
;
A
#
# COMPACT_ATOMS: atom_id res chain seq x y z
N VAL A 1 17.81 33.23 -2.57
CA VAL A 1 16.59 33.60 -3.31
C VAL A 1 16.01 32.38 -4.02
N LEU A 2 16.77 31.64 -4.86
CA LEU A 2 16.30 30.48 -5.59
C LEU A 2 15.75 29.36 -4.66
N GLY A 3 16.47 29.03 -3.59
CA GLY A 3 16.02 28.02 -2.60
C GLY A 3 14.72 28.41 -1.89
N LEU A 4 14.52 29.70 -1.61
CA LEU A 4 13.28 30.19 -1.03
C LEU A 4 12.11 30.04 -2.03
N CYS A 5 12.33 30.36 -3.30
CA CYS A 5 11.32 30.15 -4.34
C CYS A 5 10.94 28.68 -4.48
N ILE A 6 11.94 27.79 -4.51
CA ILE A 6 11.72 26.35 -4.55
C ILE A 6 10.95 25.90 -3.29
N TYR A 7 11.33 26.35 -2.11
CA TYR A 7 10.62 26.03 -0.87
C TYR A 7 9.17 26.54 -0.87
N LEU A 8 8.91 27.75 -1.32
CA LEU A 8 7.56 28.30 -1.41
C LEU A 8 6.68 27.55 -2.40
N VAL A 9 7.27 26.99 -3.46
CA VAL A 9 6.55 26.20 -4.48
C VAL A 9 6.34 24.76 -4.04
N PHE A 10 7.34 24.13 -3.43
CA PHE A 10 7.31 22.68 -3.13
C PHE A 10 7.19 22.35 -1.64
N GLY A 11 7.48 23.28 -0.74
CA GLY A 11 7.53 23.07 0.71
C GLY A 11 6.20 23.25 1.46
N HIS A 12 5.15 23.69 0.79
CA HIS A 12 3.85 23.88 1.44
C HIS A 12 3.07 22.56 1.47
N LYS A 13 3.05 21.91 2.63
CA LYS A 13 2.21 20.74 2.93
C LYS A 13 0.70 20.96 2.76
N ASN A 14 0.27 22.20 2.58
CA ASN A 14 -1.16 22.57 2.53
C ASN A 14 -1.79 22.56 1.14
N VAL A 15 -1.08 22.11 0.12
CA VAL A 15 -1.57 22.10 -1.27
C VAL A 15 -2.07 20.73 -1.70
N VAL A 16 -2.51 19.90 -0.75
CA VAL A 16 -3.36 18.76 -1.10
C VAL A 16 -4.61 19.33 -1.77
N ALA A 17 -4.87 18.94 -3.00
CA ALA A 17 -6.04 19.40 -3.72
C ALA A 17 -7.28 19.23 -2.83
N LYS A 18 -8.08 20.26 -2.66
CA LYS A 18 -9.28 20.24 -1.80
C LYS A 18 -10.17 19.02 -2.04
N ALA A 19 -10.20 18.53 -3.28
CA ALA A 19 -10.95 17.32 -3.64
C ALA A 19 -10.38 16.04 -2.99
N MET A 20 -9.06 15.91 -2.91
CA MET A 20 -8.39 14.76 -2.30
C MET A 20 -8.55 14.80 -0.78
N ARG A 21 -8.33 15.97 -0.17
CA ARG A 21 -8.58 16.16 1.27
C ARG A 21 -10.00 15.76 1.65
N ARG A 22 -11.01 16.21 0.89
CA ARG A 22 -12.42 15.83 1.12
C ARG A 22 -12.66 14.33 1.02
N ARG A 23 -11.94 13.63 0.12
CA ARG A 23 -12.04 12.17 0.02
C ARG A 23 -11.45 11.49 1.25
N PHE A 24 -10.29 11.92 1.71
CA PHE A 24 -9.69 11.38 2.94
C PHE A 24 -10.58 11.68 4.15
N GLU A 25 -11.02 12.92 4.34
CA GLU A 25 -11.93 13.32 5.42
C GLU A 25 -13.26 12.55 5.43
N ALA A 26 -13.70 12.05 4.27
CA ALA A 26 -14.92 11.23 4.17
C ALA A 26 -14.68 9.75 4.46
N ILE A 27 -13.51 9.21 4.13
CA ILE A 27 -13.18 7.78 4.25
C ILE A 27 -12.56 7.47 5.63
N GLU A 28 -11.72 8.35 6.11
CA GLU A 28 -10.92 8.17 7.33
C GLU A 28 -11.76 7.77 8.56
N PRO A 29 -12.87 8.46 8.91
CA PRO A 29 -13.69 8.08 10.07
C PRO A 29 -14.29 6.68 9.92
N VAL A 30 -14.78 6.34 8.72
CA VAL A 30 -15.40 5.03 8.44
C VAL A 30 -14.37 3.90 8.55
N LEU A 31 -13.15 4.15 8.04
CA LEU A 31 -12.07 3.16 8.11
C LEU A 31 -11.67 2.90 9.56
N PHE A 32 -11.46 3.94 10.35
CA PHE A 32 -10.98 3.79 11.73
C PHE A 32 -12.03 3.24 12.69
N GLU A 33 -13.31 3.45 12.45
CA GLU A 33 -14.39 2.80 13.21
C GLU A 33 -14.37 1.27 13.03
N GLN A 34 -13.85 0.77 11.92
CA GLN A 34 -13.82 -0.67 11.62
C GLN A 34 -12.58 -1.39 12.19
N ILE A 35 -11.60 -0.66 12.72
CA ILE A 35 -10.36 -1.22 13.29
C ILE A 35 -10.16 -0.78 14.74
N PRO A 36 -11.06 -1.18 15.66
CA PRO A 36 -10.97 -0.78 17.05
C PRO A 36 -9.75 -1.38 17.74
N GLN A 37 -9.22 -0.67 18.75
CA GLN A 37 -8.20 -1.22 19.63
C GLN A 37 -8.81 -2.31 20.52
N ASP A 38 -8.14 -3.46 20.60
CA ASP A 38 -8.42 -4.47 21.62
C ASP A 38 -7.72 -4.07 22.93
N GLU A 39 -8.52 -3.60 23.89
CA GLU A 39 -8.00 -3.13 25.19
C GLU A 39 -7.41 -4.27 26.03
N VAL A 40 -7.85 -5.51 25.83
CA VAL A 40 -7.29 -6.68 26.51
C VAL A 40 -5.85 -6.92 26.06
N VAL A 41 -5.62 -6.84 24.75
CA VAL A 41 -4.26 -6.99 24.17
C VAL A 41 -3.35 -5.87 24.66
N LEU A 42 -3.85 -4.64 24.67
CA LEU A 42 -3.07 -3.48 25.12
C LEU A 42 -2.76 -3.59 26.62
N GLY A 43 -3.71 -4.01 27.46
CA GLY A 43 -3.50 -4.23 28.90
C GLY A 43 -2.46 -5.31 29.20
N GLN A 44 -2.50 -6.43 28.48
CA GLN A 44 -1.51 -7.49 28.63
C GLN A 44 -0.10 -7.04 28.18
N LEU A 45 -0.03 -6.23 27.13
CA LEU A 45 1.25 -5.65 26.70
C LEU A 45 1.79 -4.68 27.75
N GLU A 46 0.94 -3.91 28.42
CA GLU A 46 1.31 -2.99 29.48
C GLU A 46 1.92 -3.71 30.69
N GLU A 47 1.35 -4.88 31.06
CA GLU A 47 1.90 -5.74 32.13
C GLU A 47 3.27 -6.34 31.75
N GLN A 48 3.51 -6.62 30.46
CA GLN A 48 4.75 -7.18 29.96
C GLN A 48 5.84 -6.12 29.73
N ASP A 49 5.48 -5.03 29.07
CA ASP A 49 6.37 -3.92 28.74
C ASP A 49 5.60 -2.60 28.65
N PHE A 50 5.64 -1.84 29.73
CA PHE A 50 4.98 -0.54 29.82
C PHE A 50 5.47 0.47 28.76
N ALA A 51 6.76 0.44 28.39
CA ALA A 51 7.31 1.38 27.41
C ALA A 51 6.77 1.08 26.01
N VAL A 52 6.71 -0.19 25.62
CA VAL A 52 6.14 -0.62 24.35
C VAL A 52 4.64 -0.34 24.31
N ALA A 53 3.91 -0.61 25.40
CA ALA A 53 2.48 -0.29 25.47
C ALA A 53 2.20 1.20 25.28
N ASN A 54 3.03 2.09 25.84
CA ASN A 54 2.90 3.52 25.61
C ASN A 54 3.19 3.94 24.16
N GLN A 55 4.15 3.31 23.50
CA GLN A 55 4.39 3.53 22.07
C GLN A 55 3.17 3.10 21.25
N CYS A 56 2.59 1.94 21.55
CA CYS A 56 1.38 1.45 20.88
C CYS A 56 0.19 2.40 21.10
N ARG A 57 0.00 2.92 22.32
CA ARG A 57 -1.03 3.93 22.60
C ARG A 57 -0.80 5.22 21.80
N TYR A 58 0.44 5.67 21.71
CA TYR A 58 0.77 6.85 20.91
C TYR A 58 0.46 6.62 19.42
N ILE A 59 0.89 5.48 18.87
CA ILE A 59 0.64 5.12 17.49
C ILE A 59 -0.86 5.01 17.23
N ASN A 60 -1.61 4.35 18.10
CA ASN A 60 -3.06 4.25 17.97
C ASN A 60 -3.74 5.62 18.06
N ARG A 61 -3.36 6.46 19.04
CA ARG A 61 -3.99 7.77 19.24
C ARG A 61 -3.79 8.73 18.06
N PHE A 62 -2.63 8.73 17.43
CA PHE A 62 -2.25 9.70 16.39
C PHE A 62 -2.22 9.12 14.97
N GLY A 63 -2.01 7.82 14.83
CA GLY A 63 -1.98 7.12 13.57
C GLY A 63 -3.20 6.21 13.35
N HIS A 64 -4.03 6.00 14.38
CA HIS A 64 -5.19 5.09 14.34
C HIS A 64 -4.86 3.64 14.02
N TYR A 65 -3.61 3.21 14.32
CA TYR A 65 -3.17 1.83 14.16
C TYR A 65 -3.19 1.10 15.50
N PRO A 66 -4.17 0.21 15.73
CA PRO A 66 -4.24 -0.58 16.95
C PRO A 66 -3.17 -1.68 17.00
N VAL A 67 -2.84 -2.14 18.21
CA VAL A 67 -1.97 -3.31 18.39
C VAL A 67 -2.80 -4.58 18.36
N TYR A 68 -2.31 -5.61 17.68
CA TYR A 68 -2.96 -6.91 17.56
C TYR A 68 -2.11 -8.02 18.18
N ARG A 69 -2.79 -9.13 18.55
CA ARG A 69 -2.18 -10.44 18.81
C ARG A 69 -2.43 -11.34 17.61
N ASN A 70 -1.91 -12.56 17.69
CA ASN A 70 -2.08 -13.59 16.67
C ASN A 70 -1.43 -13.23 15.32
N THR A 71 -0.33 -12.48 15.40
CA THR A 71 0.50 -12.17 14.24
C THR A 71 1.69 -13.12 14.24
N ASP A 72 1.80 -13.92 13.20
CA ASP A 72 2.98 -14.74 12.92
C ASP A 72 3.87 -14.00 11.92
N VAL A 73 5.19 -14.06 12.12
CA VAL A 73 6.15 -13.34 11.30
C VAL A 73 7.24 -14.28 10.82
N THR A 74 7.38 -14.37 9.50
CA THR A 74 8.50 -15.08 8.88
C THR A 74 9.44 -14.08 8.24
N PHE A 75 10.72 -14.11 8.64
CA PHE A 75 11.75 -13.29 8.03
C PHE A 75 12.51 -14.08 6.95
N TYR A 76 12.60 -13.52 5.76
CA TYR A 76 13.37 -14.09 4.66
C TYR A 76 14.65 -13.27 4.48
N PRO A 77 15.84 -13.84 4.74
CA PRO A 77 17.11 -13.13 4.58
C PRO A 77 17.48 -12.92 3.10
N ASP A 78 16.89 -13.71 2.21
CA ASP A 78 17.12 -13.66 0.77
C ASP A 78 15.83 -13.31 0.03
N ALA A 79 15.90 -12.36 -0.91
CA ALA A 79 14.75 -11.92 -1.67
C ALA A 79 14.17 -13.01 -2.58
N ALA A 80 15.00 -13.95 -3.06
CA ALA A 80 14.53 -15.06 -3.88
C ALA A 80 13.71 -16.07 -3.06
N GLU A 81 14.08 -16.31 -1.80
CA GLU A 81 13.31 -17.14 -0.87
C GLU A 81 11.96 -16.48 -0.55
N GLY A 82 11.96 -15.16 -0.29
CA GLY A 82 10.74 -14.40 -0.07
C GLY A 82 9.82 -14.42 -1.28
N LEU A 83 10.37 -14.26 -2.50
CA LEU A 83 9.59 -14.37 -3.73
C LEU A 83 9.02 -15.78 -3.93
N ALA A 84 9.78 -16.82 -3.63
CA ALA A 84 9.30 -18.20 -3.73
C ALA A 84 8.12 -18.46 -2.77
N ALA A 85 8.23 -18.00 -1.53
CA ALA A 85 7.15 -18.08 -0.56
C ALA A 85 5.91 -17.27 -1.02
N GLN A 86 6.09 -16.05 -1.49
CA GLN A 86 5.00 -15.23 -2.03
C GLN A 86 4.29 -15.93 -3.19
N LEU A 87 5.02 -16.49 -4.14
CA LEU A 87 4.43 -17.23 -5.26
C LEU A 87 3.64 -18.46 -4.80
N HIS A 88 4.14 -19.17 -3.79
CA HIS A 88 3.44 -20.29 -3.19
C HIS A 88 2.10 -19.86 -2.57
N ASP A 89 2.11 -18.79 -1.78
CA ASP A 89 0.92 -18.27 -1.12
C ASP A 89 -0.11 -17.74 -2.14
N LEU A 90 0.36 -17.00 -3.16
CA LEU A 90 -0.50 -16.54 -4.25
C LEU A 90 -1.16 -17.70 -4.99
N ALA A 91 -0.40 -18.76 -5.27
CA ALA A 91 -0.92 -19.96 -5.95
C ALA A 91 -1.95 -20.72 -5.13
N SER A 92 -1.93 -20.58 -3.81
CA SER A 92 -2.89 -21.22 -2.88
C SER A 92 -4.18 -20.43 -2.69
N ALA A 93 -4.28 -19.20 -3.18
CA ALA A 93 -5.45 -18.36 -2.99
C ALA A 93 -6.70 -18.94 -3.67
N GLU A 94 -7.81 -19.01 -2.92
CA GLU A 94 -9.07 -19.58 -3.39
C GLU A 94 -10.15 -18.52 -3.64
N HIS A 95 -10.10 -17.36 -2.96
CA HIS A 95 -11.17 -16.37 -3.00
C HIS A 95 -10.72 -15.04 -3.58
N PHE A 96 -9.63 -14.46 -3.05
CA PHE A 96 -9.14 -13.17 -3.51
C PHE A 96 -7.63 -13.02 -3.34
N ILE A 97 -7.04 -12.14 -4.16
CA ILE A 97 -5.67 -11.66 -4.06
C ILE A 97 -5.71 -10.14 -4.17
N PHE A 98 -5.31 -9.42 -3.11
CA PHE A 98 -5.18 -7.97 -3.11
C PHE A 98 -3.73 -7.60 -2.89
N MET A 99 -3.14 -6.91 -3.87
CA MET A 99 -1.73 -6.56 -3.87
C MET A 99 -1.56 -5.05 -4.04
N GLU A 100 -0.59 -4.51 -3.30
CA GLU A 100 -0.17 -3.12 -3.41
C GLU A 100 1.35 -3.05 -3.52
N TYR A 101 1.82 -2.28 -4.50
CA TYR A 101 3.24 -2.06 -4.74
C TYR A 101 3.56 -0.57 -4.83
N HIS A 102 4.62 -0.16 -4.15
CA HIS A 102 5.19 1.16 -4.37
C HIS A 102 5.82 1.26 -5.76
N ALA A 103 6.52 0.22 -6.22
CA ALA A 103 7.15 0.17 -7.53
C ALA A 103 6.96 -1.20 -8.17
N ILE A 104 6.64 -1.21 -9.46
CA ILE A 104 6.57 -2.41 -10.29
C ILE A 104 7.54 -2.24 -11.46
N GLU A 105 8.39 -3.22 -11.68
CA GLU A 105 9.18 -3.39 -12.88
C GLU A 105 8.70 -4.67 -13.60
N GLU A 106 8.35 -4.57 -14.88
CA GLU A 106 7.97 -5.74 -15.69
C GLU A 106 9.21 -6.58 -16.07
N ALA A 107 9.94 -7.05 -15.04
CA ALA A 107 11.09 -7.93 -15.16
C ALA A 107 10.72 -9.37 -14.77
N GLU A 108 11.72 -10.26 -14.68
CA GLU A 108 11.53 -11.69 -14.44
C GLU A 108 10.72 -11.99 -13.17
N ALA A 109 11.03 -11.32 -12.05
CA ALA A 109 10.34 -11.55 -10.78
C ALA A 109 8.85 -11.24 -10.86
N PHE A 110 8.49 -10.07 -11.41
CA PHE A 110 7.10 -9.69 -11.60
C PHE A 110 6.42 -10.54 -12.67
N GLY A 111 7.15 -10.98 -13.70
CA GLY A 111 6.66 -11.93 -14.70
C GLY A 111 6.12 -13.21 -14.07
N ARG A 112 6.86 -13.80 -13.14
CA ARG A 112 6.43 -15.00 -12.39
C ARG A 112 5.18 -14.74 -11.55
N ILE A 113 5.11 -13.58 -10.88
CA ILE A 113 3.91 -13.16 -10.14
C ILE A 113 2.73 -13.04 -11.09
N LYS A 114 2.89 -12.34 -12.20
CA LYS A 114 1.85 -12.12 -13.21
C LYS A 114 1.28 -13.44 -13.75
N ASP A 115 2.11 -14.45 -13.97
CA ASP A 115 1.68 -15.77 -14.44
C ASP A 115 0.76 -16.45 -13.41
N VAL A 116 1.11 -16.39 -12.12
CA VAL A 116 0.26 -16.92 -11.04
C VAL A 116 -1.04 -16.12 -10.92
N LEU A 117 -0.99 -14.80 -11.00
CA LEU A 117 -2.20 -13.96 -10.95
C LEU A 117 -3.16 -14.30 -12.10
N ALA A 118 -2.63 -14.47 -13.32
CA ALA A 118 -3.42 -14.87 -14.49
C ALA A 118 -4.08 -16.24 -14.28
N GLU A 119 -3.33 -17.20 -13.76
CA GLU A 119 -3.85 -18.53 -13.46
C GLU A 119 -4.98 -18.45 -12.41
N ARG A 120 -4.77 -17.75 -11.32
CA ARG A 120 -5.78 -17.63 -10.25
C ARG A 120 -7.03 -16.88 -10.73
N ALA A 121 -6.88 -15.80 -11.49
CA ALA A 121 -7.99 -15.08 -12.10
C ALA A 121 -8.80 -16.00 -13.05
N ALA A 122 -8.13 -16.83 -13.85
CA ALA A 122 -8.81 -17.82 -14.71
C ALA A 122 -9.59 -18.88 -13.91
N HIS A 123 -9.24 -19.14 -12.66
CA HIS A 123 -9.98 -20.03 -11.75
C HIS A 123 -11.05 -19.29 -10.91
N GLY A 124 -11.33 -18.02 -11.19
CA GLY A 124 -12.39 -17.25 -10.54
C GLY A 124 -11.99 -16.57 -9.25
N VAL A 125 -10.69 -16.53 -8.93
CA VAL A 125 -10.17 -15.73 -7.80
C VAL A 125 -10.26 -14.26 -8.15
N GLU A 126 -10.77 -13.43 -7.25
CA GLU A 126 -10.81 -11.98 -7.41
C GLU A 126 -9.39 -11.41 -7.23
N VAL A 127 -8.79 -10.87 -8.30
CA VAL A 127 -7.43 -10.33 -8.25
C VAL A 127 -7.44 -8.82 -8.45
N ARG A 128 -6.93 -8.09 -7.45
CA ARG A 128 -6.77 -6.62 -7.51
C ARG A 128 -5.32 -6.23 -7.28
N LEU A 129 -4.83 -5.34 -8.12
CA LEU A 129 -3.48 -4.80 -8.07
C LEU A 129 -3.49 -3.28 -8.02
N PHE A 130 -2.89 -2.70 -6.98
CA PHE A 130 -2.58 -1.29 -6.90
C PHE A 130 -1.08 -1.04 -7.04
N TYR A 131 -0.70 0.06 -7.68
CA TYR A 131 0.69 0.51 -7.69
C TYR A 131 0.78 2.04 -7.66
N ASP A 132 1.86 2.57 -7.10
CA ASP A 132 2.14 4.00 -7.13
C ASP A 132 2.76 4.39 -8.49
N ASP A 133 2.20 5.45 -9.09
CA ASP A 133 2.61 5.87 -10.44
C ASP A 133 4.05 6.38 -10.46
N VAL A 134 4.43 7.17 -9.45
CA VAL A 134 5.78 7.74 -9.39
C VAL A 134 6.83 6.69 -9.08
N GLY A 135 6.51 5.77 -8.16
CA GLY A 135 7.39 4.65 -7.85
C GLY A 135 7.67 3.75 -9.05
N SER A 136 6.73 3.70 -9.99
CA SER A 136 6.80 2.86 -11.20
C SER A 136 7.24 3.62 -12.45
N ILE A 137 7.49 4.94 -12.37
CA ILE A 137 7.95 5.75 -13.52
C ILE A 137 9.22 5.16 -14.12
N GLY A 138 9.18 4.92 -15.44
CA GLY A 138 10.32 4.39 -16.20
C GLY A 138 10.46 2.86 -16.16
N PHE A 139 9.68 2.16 -15.31
CA PHE A 139 9.68 0.70 -15.21
C PHE A 139 8.49 0.04 -15.89
N ILE A 140 7.38 0.76 -16.01
CA ILE A 140 6.17 0.32 -16.72
C ILE A 140 5.75 1.37 -17.76
N ASP A 141 5.04 0.93 -18.78
CA ASP A 141 4.49 1.77 -19.83
C ASP A 141 2.97 2.01 -19.66
N PRO A 142 2.36 2.98 -20.39
CA PRO A 142 0.92 3.28 -20.29
C PRO A 142 0.00 2.10 -20.66
N GLY A 143 0.51 1.04 -21.29
CA GLY A 143 -0.23 -0.16 -21.62
C GLY A 143 -0.33 -1.18 -20.49
N PHE A 144 0.40 -0.99 -19.39
CA PHE A 144 0.50 -1.94 -18.29
C PHE A 144 -0.88 -2.32 -17.72
N ILE A 145 -1.72 -1.35 -17.38
CA ILE A 145 -3.07 -1.61 -16.85
C ILE A 145 -3.87 -2.49 -17.81
N LYS A 146 -3.86 -2.18 -19.11
CA LYS A 146 -4.58 -2.98 -20.10
C LYS A 146 -4.07 -4.42 -20.19
N ARG A 147 -2.75 -4.62 -20.04
CA ARG A 147 -2.17 -5.97 -20.03
C ARG A 147 -2.60 -6.76 -18.80
N MET A 148 -2.69 -6.11 -17.63
CA MET A 148 -3.18 -6.73 -16.40
C MET A 148 -4.67 -7.07 -16.49
N GLU A 149 -5.49 -6.13 -16.99
CA GLU A 149 -6.91 -6.36 -17.20
C GLU A 149 -7.18 -7.50 -18.22
N ALA A 150 -6.35 -7.60 -19.25
CA ALA A 150 -6.47 -8.67 -20.26
C ALA A 150 -6.25 -10.09 -19.68
N ILE A 151 -5.56 -10.21 -18.56
CA ILE A 151 -5.37 -11.50 -17.84
C ILE A 151 -6.32 -11.66 -16.65
N GLY A 152 -7.35 -10.80 -16.53
CA GLY A 152 -8.36 -10.88 -15.47
C GLY A 152 -8.00 -10.22 -14.16
N VAL A 153 -6.95 -9.41 -14.12
CA VAL A 153 -6.51 -8.67 -12.92
C VAL A 153 -7.08 -7.25 -12.95
N GLU A 154 -7.90 -6.88 -11.97
CA GLU A 154 -8.32 -5.49 -11.81
C GLU A 154 -7.13 -4.64 -11.35
N CYS A 155 -6.60 -3.79 -12.24
CA CYS A 155 -5.43 -2.99 -11.98
C CYS A 155 -5.75 -1.51 -11.86
N ARG A 156 -5.26 -0.84 -10.82
CA ARG A 156 -5.46 0.59 -10.59
C ARG A 156 -4.13 1.26 -10.24
N VAL A 157 -3.97 2.48 -10.74
CA VAL A 157 -2.86 3.33 -10.35
C VAL A 157 -3.25 4.18 -9.13
N PHE A 158 -2.40 4.20 -8.13
CA PHE A 158 -2.48 5.13 -7.02
C PHE A 158 -1.67 6.39 -7.35
N ASN A 159 -2.22 7.54 -7.02
CA ASN A 159 -1.54 8.83 -7.12
C ASN A 159 -0.98 9.13 -8.53
N PRO A 160 -1.82 9.11 -9.60
CA PRO A 160 -1.36 9.25 -10.97
C PRO A 160 -0.63 10.57 -11.20
N VAL A 161 0.50 10.51 -11.91
CA VAL A 161 1.31 11.69 -12.25
C VAL A 161 0.65 12.47 -13.38
N LEU A 162 0.10 13.63 -13.03
CA LEU A 162 -0.41 14.59 -13.99
C LEU A 162 0.62 15.72 -14.15
N PRO A 163 1.31 15.85 -15.28
CA PRO A 163 2.52 16.68 -15.43
C PRO A 163 2.39 18.14 -15.01
N VAL A 164 1.19 18.71 -15.01
CA VAL A 164 0.94 20.11 -14.64
C VAL A 164 0.43 20.26 -13.20
N LEU A 165 -0.26 19.26 -12.66
CA LEU A 165 -0.91 19.33 -11.35
C LEU A 165 -0.01 18.81 -10.22
N ASN A 166 0.89 17.88 -10.51
CA ASN A 166 1.72 17.24 -9.49
C ASN A 166 2.88 18.09 -8.98
N ILE A 167 3.20 19.20 -9.65
CA ILE A 167 4.13 20.21 -9.12
C ILE A 167 3.63 20.75 -7.78
N PHE A 168 2.31 20.75 -7.56
CA PHE A 168 1.65 21.29 -6.37
C PHE A 168 1.10 20.21 -5.42
N MET A 169 1.22 18.94 -5.75
CA MET A 169 0.69 17.83 -4.95
C MET A 169 1.82 17.01 -4.35
N ASN A 170 2.22 17.35 -3.15
CA ASN A 170 3.10 16.52 -2.34
C ASN A 170 2.23 15.55 -1.51
N ASN A 171 1.75 14.51 -2.16
CA ASN A 171 0.88 13.49 -1.57
C ASN A 171 1.64 12.20 -1.26
N ARG A 172 2.85 12.33 -0.79
CA ARG A 172 3.63 11.16 -0.43
C ARG A 172 3.84 11.17 1.05
N ASP A 173 3.09 10.35 1.66
CA ASP A 173 3.39 9.86 3.00
C ASP A 173 3.66 8.37 2.91
#